data_78154bde4c96f1bbc76e362d61ee719e
#
_entry.id   78154bde4c96f1bbc76e362d61ee719e
#
_cell.length_a   1.000
_cell.length_b   1.000
_cell.length_c   1.000
_cell.angle_alpha   90.00
_cell.angle_beta   90.00
_cell.angle_gamma   90.00
#
_symmetry.space_group_name_H-M   'P 1'
#
loop_
_entity.id
_entity.type
_entity.pdbx_description
1 polymer ?
#
loop_
_entity_poly.entity_id
_entity_poly.type
_entity_poly.pdbx_seq_one_letter_code
_entity_poly.pdbx_strand_id
1 'polypeptide(L)' 'IKLNSITDVKEFVNITFKAENDVDLICGKYHIDGKSIMGIFSLELDRPIEMEMSDADMEKLKSQFEKFMIG' A
#
# COMPACT_ATOMS: atom_id res chain seq x y z
N ILE A 1 3.95 -2.63 5.61
CA ILE A 1 4.38 -1.29 5.17
C ILE A 1 3.95 -0.22 6.15
N LYS A 2 4.57 0.92 6.08
CA LYS A 2 4.21 2.06 6.90
C LYS A 2 4.20 3.33 6.05
N LEU A 3 3.13 4.11 6.18
CA LEU A 3 2.95 5.38 5.49
C LEU A 3 2.95 6.49 6.53
N ASN A 4 3.85 7.45 6.41
CA ASN A 4 4.08 8.45 7.45
C ASN A 4 3.45 9.82 7.16
N SER A 5 3.06 10.07 5.92
CA SER A 5 2.55 11.38 5.53
C SER A 5 1.59 11.27 4.36
N ILE A 6 0.91 12.38 4.06
CA ILE A 6 0.04 12.47 2.88
C ILE A 6 0.85 12.25 1.61
N THR A 7 2.08 12.75 1.56
CA THR A 7 2.97 12.55 0.42
C THR A 7 3.26 11.07 0.21
N ASP A 8 3.53 10.33 1.29
CA ASP A 8 3.75 8.90 1.21
C ASP A 8 2.54 8.16 0.65
N VAL A 9 1.34 8.52 1.09
CA VAL A 9 0.11 7.91 0.60
C VAL A 9 -0.06 8.15 -0.90
N LYS A 10 0.18 9.37 -1.36
CA LYS A 10 0.08 9.70 -2.79
C LYS A 10 1.08 8.91 -3.63
N GLU A 11 2.32 8.83 -3.17
CA GLU A 11 3.34 8.03 -3.86
C GLU A 11 2.97 6.56 -3.89
N PHE A 12 2.51 6.04 -2.78
CA PHE A 12 2.10 4.64 -2.66
C PHE A 12 0.97 4.32 -3.66
N VAL A 13 -0.06 5.15 -3.72
CA VAL A 13 -1.17 4.95 -4.64
C VAL A 13 -0.71 5.02 -6.10
N ASN A 14 0.19 5.95 -6.42
CA ASN A 14 0.76 6.01 -7.76
C ASN A 14 1.46 4.73 -8.16
N ILE A 15 2.14 4.07 -7.22
CA ILE A 15 2.80 2.80 -7.47
C ILE A 15 1.76 1.69 -7.64
N THR A 16 0.73 1.64 -6.78
CA THR A 16 -0.29 0.59 -6.87
C THR A 16 -1.08 0.65 -8.17
N PHE A 17 -1.26 1.83 -8.75
CA PHE A 17 -1.90 1.94 -10.06
C PHE A 17 -1.14 1.27 -11.19
N LYS A 18 0.14 1.01 -10.99
CA LYS A 18 0.96 0.29 -11.98
C LYS A 18 0.79 -1.22 -11.89
N ALA A 19 0.16 -1.72 -10.83
CA ALA A 19 -0.12 -3.14 -10.66
C ALA A 19 -1.24 -3.56 -11.62
N GLU A 20 -1.09 -4.75 -12.20
CA GLU A 20 -2.08 -5.29 -13.13
C GLU A 20 -3.26 -5.93 -12.39
N ASN A 21 -3.04 -6.36 -11.17
CA ASN A 21 -4.03 -7.01 -10.32
C ASN A 21 -4.34 -6.15 -9.10
N ASP A 22 -5.30 -6.61 -8.31
CA ASP A 22 -5.69 -5.86 -7.11
C ASP A 22 -4.57 -5.86 -6.08
N VAL A 23 -4.46 -4.74 -5.37
CA VAL A 23 -3.57 -4.58 -4.23
C VAL A 23 -4.46 -4.32 -3.02
N ASP A 24 -4.32 -5.14 -1.99
CA ASP A 24 -5.13 -5.04 -0.78
C ASP A 24 -4.28 -4.60 0.40
N LEU A 25 -4.84 -3.72 1.21
CA LEU A 25 -4.22 -3.30 2.46
C LEU A 25 -5.07 -3.79 3.63
N ILE A 26 -4.41 -4.39 4.61
CA ILE A 26 -5.07 -4.96 5.78
C ILE A 26 -4.52 -4.30 7.03
N CYS A 27 -5.40 -3.72 7.81
CA CYS A 27 -5.06 -3.08 9.08
C CYS A 27 -6.08 -3.50 10.13
N GLY A 28 -5.71 -4.46 10.97
CA GLY A 28 -6.63 -5.03 11.95
C GLY A 28 -7.83 -5.67 11.27
N LYS A 29 -9.02 -5.13 11.52
CA LYS A 29 -10.27 -5.61 10.93
C LYS A 29 -10.56 -5.01 9.56
N TYR A 30 -9.80 -4.00 9.16
CA TYR A 30 -10.07 -3.25 7.94
C TYR A 30 -9.33 -3.86 6.76
N HIS A 31 -10.04 -3.99 5.66
CA HIS A 31 -9.52 -4.50 4.41
C HIS A 31 -9.82 -3.45 3.34
N ILE A 32 -8.80 -2.76 2.88
CA ILE A 32 -8.94 -1.58 2.02
C ILE A 32 -8.24 -1.83 0.68
N ASP A 33 -8.86 -1.34 -0.39
CA ASP A 33 -8.25 -1.36 -1.71
C ASP A 33 -7.01 -0.45 -1.72
N GLY A 34 -5.86 -1.02 -2.04
CA GLY A 34 -4.59 -0.29 -2.08
C GLY A 34 -4.51 0.78 -3.17
N LYS A 35 -5.49 0.82 -4.08
CA LYS A 35 -5.61 1.84 -5.12
C LYS A 35 -6.56 2.96 -4.72
N SER A 36 -7.20 2.87 -3.56
CA SER A 36 -8.15 3.87 -3.09
C SER A 36 -7.50 4.83 -2.11
N ILE A 37 -7.16 6.03 -2.58
CA ILE A 37 -6.52 7.04 -1.74
C ILE A 37 -7.43 7.45 -0.56
N MET A 38 -8.72 7.56 -0.78
CA MET A 38 -9.65 7.93 0.28
C MET A 38 -9.80 6.81 1.31
N GLY A 39 -9.80 5.56 0.86
CA GLY A 39 -9.83 4.41 1.77
C GLY A 39 -8.60 4.36 2.65
N ILE A 40 -7.42 4.62 2.06
CA ILE A 40 -6.16 4.62 2.79
C ILE A 40 -6.15 5.73 3.86
N PHE A 41 -6.67 6.91 3.54
CA PHE A 41 -6.73 8.02 4.50
C PHE A 41 -7.66 7.72 5.68
N SER A 42 -8.57 6.76 5.55
CA SER A 42 -9.44 6.36 6.67
C SER A 42 -8.74 5.47 7.68
N LEU A 43 -7.55 4.97 7.35
CA LEU A 43 -6.77 4.11 8.24
C LEU A 43 -5.92 4.94 9.20
N GLU A 44 -5.54 4.30 10.32
CA GLU A 44 -4.55 4.89 11.24
C GLU A 44 -3.16 4.68 10.65
N LEU A 45 -2.61 5.73 10.04
CA LEU A 45 -1.35 5.63 9.31
C LEU A 45 -0.11 5.49 10.21
N ASP A 46 -0.26 5.69 11.51
CA ASP A 46 0.82 5.49 12.48
C ASP A 46 1.09 4.01 12.79
N ARG A 47 0.29 3.10 12.26
CA ARG A 47 0.43 1.66 12.46
C ARG A 47 0.95 0.98 11.20
N PRO A 48 1.71 -0.12 11.36
CA PRO A 48 2.08 -0.96 10.22
C PRO A 48 0.83 -1.51 9.52
N ILE A 49 0.89 -1.58 8.21
CA ILE A 49 -0.20 -2.06 7.36
C ILE A 49 0.31 -3.25 6.56
N GLU A 50 -0.45 -4.33 6.52
CA GLU A 50 -0.14 -5.46 5.65
C GLU A 50 -0.58 -5.16 4.23
N MET A 51 0.26 -5.51 3.27
CA MET A 51 -0.05 -5.34 1.85
C MET A 51 -0.07 -6.72 1.18
N GLU A 52 -1.16 -7.02 0.50
CA GLU A 52 -1.29 -8.24 -0.28
C GLU A 52 -1.41 -7.89 -1.75
N MET A 53 -0.65 -8.58 -2.58
CA MET A 53 -0.71 -8.42 -4.02
C MET A 53 -0.19 -9.70 -4.70
N SER A 54 -0.43 -9.82 -6.00
CA SER A 54 0.07 -10.98 -6.75
C SER A 54 1.59 -11.01 -6.77
N ASP A 55 2.16 -12.22 -6.88
CA ASP A 55 3.61 -12.37 -6.93
C ASP A 55 4.22 -11.66 -8.14
N ALA A 56 3.52 -11.68 -9.27
CA ALA A 56 3.98 -11.00 -10.48
C ALA A 56 4.07 -9.47 -10.27
N ASP A 57 3.05 -8.88 -9.64
CA ASP A 57 3.06 -7.45 -9.36
C ASP A 57 4.11 -7.11 -8.31
N MET A 58 4.26 -7.94 -7.28
CA MET A 58 5.27 -7.74 -6.25
C MET A 58 6.67 -7.74 -6.86
N GLU A 59 6.95 -8.70 -7.72
CA GLU A 59 8.24 -8.79 -8.39
C GLU A 59 8.54 -7.57 -9.25
N LYS A 60 7.52 -7.09 -9.96
CA LYS A 60 7.63 -5.92 -10.83
C LYS A 60 7.83 -4.61 -10.05
N LEU A 61 7.14 -4.46 -8.92
CA LEU A 61 7.05 -3.19 -8.20
C LEU A 61 7.82 -3.17 -6.88
N LYS A 62 8.42 -4.28 -6.48
CA LYS A 62 9.07 -4.42 -5.19
C LYS A 62 10.04 -3.28 -4.88
N SER A 63 10.90 -2.92 -5.82
CA SER A 63 11.88 -1.87 -5.60
C SER A 63 11.24 -0.51 -5.34
N GLN A 64 10.07 -0.27 -5.89
CA GLN A 64 9.35 0.98 -5.69
C GLN A 64 8.66 1.02 -4.31
N PHE A 65 8.31 -0.13 -3.75
CA PHE A 65 7.68 -0.20 -2.44
C PHE A 65 8.69 -0.25 -1.28
N GLU A 66 9.96 -0.52 -1.54
CA GLU A 66 10.97 -0.73 -0.50
C GLU A 66 11.02 0.38 0.54
N LYS A 67 10.86 1.63 0.13
CA LYS A 67 10.90 2.76 1.05
C LYS A 67 9.75 2.78 2.06
N PHE A 68 8.69 2.03 1.80
CA PHE A 68 7.56 1.91 2.71
C PHE A 68 7.60 0.63 3.53
N MET A 69 8.44 -0.32 3.17
CA MET A 69 8.54 -1.60 3.86
C MET A 69 9.24 -1.46 5.20
N ILE A 70 8.74 -2.21 6.18
CA ILE A 70 9.33 -2.30 7.52
C ILE A 70 9.62 -3.76 7.82
N GLY A 71 10.72 -4.01 8.43
CA GLY A 71 11.15 -5.35 8.78
C GLY A 71 11.95 -6.00 7.67
#